data_e82b8148d2f5e0ef1c470db639255c71
#
_entry.id   e82b8148d2f5e0ef1c470db639255c71
#
_cell.length_a   1.000
_cell.length_b   1.000
_cell.length_c   1.000
_cell.angle_alpha   90.00
_cell.angle_beta   90.00
_cell.angle_gamma   90.00
#
_symmetry.space_group_name_H-M   'P 1'
#
loop_
_entity.id
_entity.type
_entity.pdbx_description
1 polymer ?
#
loop_
_entity_poly.entity_id
_entity_poly.type
_entity_poly.pdbx_seq_one_letter_code
_entity_poly.pdbx_strand_id
1 'polypeptide(L)'
;DGCVVDELVHAGTGERGSYAGDNSLYPDGFTLRSGVTTIVDAGSSGWRSFPDFKDRIIDRSRTRVLAMLNIVGAGMRGDKFEQNLADMEAKPTAEMALRHKGVVVGIKSAHYSGPEWAPVERAVEAATQANVPVMIDFGANRPERPMAELVTKKLRPGDIYTHAYSGLRDELLDSGKVNPGMWEGRKRGVIFDVGHGGGSFAWRIAVPAMKEGFLPDSISTDLHIGSMNSGMKDILNVMDKFMAMGMSVDDVVARSTWNPA
;
A
#
# COMPACT_ATOMS: atom_id res chain seq x y z
N ASP A 1 23.22 1.37 -8.79
CA ASP A 1 22.66 0.01 -8.73
C ASP A 1 21.14 0.13 -8.75
N GLY A 2 20.53 -0.13 -9.92
CA GLY A 2 19.10 0.01 -10.12
C GLY A 2 18.32 -1.10 -9.39
N CYS A 3 17.87 -0.81 -8.18
CA CYS A 3 17.00 -1.68 -7.41
C CYS A 3 15.56 -1.28 -7.67
N VAL A 4 14.75 -2.14 -8.28
CA VAL A 4 13.31 -1.91 -8.38
C VAL A 4 12.69 -2.24 -7.03
N VAL A 5 11.95 -1.29 -6.47
CA VAL A 5 11.26 -1.42 -5.19
C VAL A 5 9.76 -1.49 -5.46
N ASP A 6 9.11 -2.59 -5.07
CA ASP A 6 7.67 -2.72 -5.13
C ASP A 6 7.09 -2.56 -3.72
N GLU A 7 6.50 -1.41 -3.45
CA GLU A 7 6.06 -1.01 -2.11
C GLU A 7 4.78 -1.70 -1.64
N LEU A 8 4.08 -2.40 -2.52
CA LEU A 8 2.82 -3.03 -2.17
C LEU A 8 2.81 -4.46 -2.73
N VAL A 9 3.17 -5.40 -1.88
CA VAL A 9 3.16 -6.84 -2.16
C VAL A 9 2.57 -7.57 -0.95
N HIS A 10 1.86 -8.65 -1.19
CA HIS A 10 1.42 -9.55 -0.12
C HIS A 10 2.28 -10.81 -0.12
N ALA A 11 3.31 -10.80 0.71
CA ALA A 11 4.23 -11.90 0.84
C ALA A 11 3.68 -13.01 1.77
N GLY A 12 3.95 -14.24 1.41
CA GLY A 12 3.53 -15.39 2.19
C GLY A 12 3.72 -16.71 1.45
N THR A 13 3.16 -17.78 1.97
CA THR A 13 3.26 -19.11 1.38
C THR A 13 2.18 -19.41 0.34
N GLY A 14 1.15 -18.59 0.24
CA GLY A 14 -0.02 -18.82 -0.59
C GLY A 14 -0.97 -19.90 -0.05
N GLU A 15 -0.73 -20.39 1.15
CA GLU A 15 -1.55 -21.43 1.78
C GLU A 15 -2.70 -20.81 2.58
N ARG A 16 -3.84 -21.51 2.60
CA ARG A 16 -5.02 -21.10 3.38
C ARG A 16 -4.66 -20.94 4.86
N GLY A 17 -4.93 -19.76 5.41
CA GLY A 17 -4.58 -19.43 6.79
C GLY A 17 -3.17 -18.90 6.98
N SER A 18 -2.40 -18.70 5.91
CA SER A 18 -1.17 -17.91 5.95
C SER A 18 -1.48 -16.41 6.12
N TYR A 19 -0.48 -15.54 6.09
CA TYR A 19 -0.61 -14.14 6.53
C TYR A 19 -1.67 -13.35 5.79
N ALA A 20 -1.63 -13.31 4.46
CA ALA A 20 -2.66 -12.68 3.63
C ALA A 20 -3.66 -13.70 3.07
N GLY A 21 -3.90 -14.80 3.78
CA GLY A 21 -4.77 -15.88 3.32
C GLY A 21 -4.26 -16.51 2.03
N ASP A 22 -5.21 -16.92 1.18
CA ASP A 22 -4.92 -17.60 -0.10
C ASP A 22 -4.37 -16.62 -1.17
N ASN A 23 -4.34 -15.34 -0.90
CA ASN A 23 -3.90 -14.31 -1.85
C ASN A 23 -2.40 -14.03 -1.79
N SER A 24 -1.71 -14.40 -0.72
CA SER A 24 -0.27 -14.18 -0.59
C SER A 24 0.55 -15.08 -1.52
N LEU A 25 1.76 -14.63 -1.85
CA LEU A 25 2.69 -15.40 -2.68
C LEU A 25 4.11 -15.37 -2.09
N TYR A 26 4.92 -16.38 -2.42
CA TYR A 26 6.32 -16.39 -2.02
C TYR A 26 7.14 -15.49 -2.95
N PRO A 27 7.86 -14.48 -2.42
CA PRO A 27 8.43 -13.40 -3.24
C PRO A 27 9.34 -13.87 -4.38
N ASP A 28 10.31 -14.73 -4.09
CA ASP A 28 11.39 -15.09 -5.02
C ASP A 28 10.91 -15.67 -6.35
N GLY A 29 9.75 -16.32 -6.36
CA GLY A 29 9.17 -16.88 -7.58
C GLY A 29 8.61 -15.83 -8.56
N PHE A 30 8.38 -14.61 -8.09
CA PHE A 30 7.62 -13.61 -8.85
C PHE A 30 8.36 -12.27 -9.02
N THR A 31 9.18 -11.88 -8.06
CA THR A 31 9.83 -10.57 -8.02
C THR A 31 11.08 -10.51 -8.89
N LEU A 32 12.03 -11.43 -8.69
CA LEU A 32 13.34 -11.40 -9.36
C LEU A 32 13.24 -11.49 -10.90
N ARG A 33 12.24 -12.20 -11.43
CA ARG A 33 12.01 -12.32 -12.88
C ARG A 33 11.61 -11.00 -13.55
N SER A 34 11.04 -10.07 -12.81
CA SER A 34 10.67 -8.73 -13.27
C SER A 34 11.65 -7.64 -12.84
N GLY A 35 12.83 -8.04 -12.32
CA GLY A 35 13.88 -7.11 -11.90
C GLY A 35 13.67 -6.51 -10.51
N VAL A 36 12.63 -6.92 -9.78
CA VAL A 36 12.36 -6.47 -8.40
C VAL A 36 13.31 -7.17 -7.45
N THR A 37 14.12 -6.42 -6.73
CA THR A 37 15.10 -6.91 -5.76
C THR A 37 14.74 -6.60 -4.32
N THR A 38 13.85 -5.63 -4.13
CA THR A 38 13.31 -5.25 -2.83
C THR A 38 11.80 -5.10 -2.91
N ILE A 39 11.09 -5.64 -1.94
CA ILE A 39 9.65 -5.44 -1.77
C ILE A 39 9.35 -4.92 -0.38
N VAL A 40 8.22 -4.23 -0.25
CA VAL A 40 7.62 -3.89 1.03
C VAL A 40 6.30 -4.64 1.15
N ASP A 41 6.23 -5.62 2.05
CA ASP A 41 4.97 -6.29 2.37
C ASP A 41 3.99 -5.29 2.98
N ALA A 42 2.82 -5.19 2.37
CA ALA A 42 1.84 -4.16 2.72
C ALA A 42 0.84 -4.60 3.78
N GLY A 43 1.32 -5.17 4.86
CA GLY A 43 0.50 -5.48 6.03
C GLY A 43 -0.10 -6.88 6.04
N SER A 44 0.52 -7.85 5.37
CA SER A 44 0.11 -9.25 5.49
C SER A 44 0.11 -9.71 6.95
N SER A 45 1.07 -9.25 7.76
CA SER A 45 1.17 -9.55 9.19
C SER A 45 0.85 -8.34 10.07
N GLY A 46 0.26 -8.62 11.23
CA GLY A 46 0.13 -7.68 12.33
C GLY A 46 1.11 -8.02 13.47
N TRP A 47 1.09 -7.24 14.56
CA TRP A 47 2.06 -7.38 15.64
C TRP A 47 2.11 -8.78 16.27
N ARG A 48 0.99 -9.53 16.26
CA ARG A 48 0.96 -10.90 16.80
C ARG A 48 1.60 -11.94 15.89
N SER A 49 1.50 -11.77 14.59
CA SER A 49 1.99 -12.75 13.60
C SER A 49 3.35 -12.38 13.00
N PHE A 50 3.83 -11.15 13.24
CA PHE A 50 5.06 -10.66 12.62
C PHE A 50 6.33 -11.48 12.92
N PRO A 51 6.56 -11.96 14.16
CA PRO A 51 7.74 -12.79 14.42
C PRO A 51 7.79 -14.07 13.57
N ASP A 52 6.64 -14.73 13.40
CA ASP A 52 6.52 -15.92 12.55
C ASP A 52 6.66 -15.56 11.06
N PHE A 53 6.04 -14.46 10.61
CA PHE A 53 6.19 -13.93 9.26
C PHE A 53 7.66 -13.61 8.94
N LYS A 54 8.37 -12.99 9.87
CA LYS A 54 9.79 -12.67 9.72
C LYS A 54 10.62 -13.94 9.54
N ASP A 55 10.50 -14.90 10.45
CA ASP A 55 11.27 -16.16 10.38
C ASP A 55 10.99 -16.98 9.12
N ARG A 56 9.72 -17.07 8.72
CA ARG A 56 9.31 -17.97 7.63
C ARG A 56 9.40 -17.36 6.24
N ILE A 57 9.26 -16.05 6.13
CA ILE A 57 9.21 -15.35 4.84
C ILE A 57 10.39 -14.40 4.68
N ILE A 58 10.54 -13.41 5.56
CA ILE A 58 11.56 -12.36 5.39
C ILE A 58 12.96 -12.96 5.41
N ASP A 59 13.29 -13.71 6.45
CA ASP A 59 14.64 -14.26 6.66
C ASP A 59 15.00 -15.39 5.68
N ARG A 60 14.03 -15.92 4.94
CA ARG A 60 14.24 -17.01 3.96
C ARG A 60 14.20 -16.56 2.51
N SER A 61 13.70 -15.36 2.25
CA SER A 61 13.64 -14.82 0.89
C SER A 61 15.01 -14.34 0.42
N ARG A 62 15.29 -14.55 -0.85
CA ARG A 62 16.45 -13.96 -1.56
C ARG A 62 16.16 -12.53 -1.97
N THR A 63 14.92 -12.24 -2.30
CA THR A 63 14.41 -10.88 -2.45
C THR A 63 14.48 -10.18 -1.10
N ARG A 64 14.98 -8.96 -1.06
CA ARG A 64 14.93 -8.17 0.18
C ARG A 64 13.48 -7.84 0.50
N VAL A 65 12.98 -8.32 1.64
CA VAL A 65 11.61 -8.07 2.10
C VAL A 65 11.66 -7.12 3.30
N LEU A 66 11.04 -5.96 3.14
CA LEU A 66 10.68 -5.04 4.20
C LEU A 66 9.18 -5.19 4.49
N ALA A 67 8.68 -4.62 5.57
CA ALA A 67 7.27 -4.77 5.92
C ALA A 67 6.66 -3.48 6.46
N MET A 68 5.42 -3.23 6.06
CA MET A 68 4.50 -2.39 6.82
C MET A 68 3.69 -3.29 7.76
N LEU A 69 3.68 -2.98 9.03
CA LEU A 69 2.97 -3.77 10.01
C LEU A 69 1.48 -3.39 10.04
N ASN A 70 0.59 -4.35 9.87
CA ASN A 70 -0.85 -4.07 9.91
C ASN A 70 -1.26 -3.60 11.31
N ILE A 71 -2.13 -2.58 11.36
CA ILE A 71 -2.71 -2.11 12.64
C ILE A 71 -3.60 -3.17 13.29
N VAL A 72 -4.20 -4.07 12.48
CA VAL A 72 -4.88 -5.27 12.98
C VAL A 72 -3.84 -6.26 13.48
N GLY A 73 -3.89 -6.61 14.74
CA GLY A 73 -2.89 -7.48 15.37
C GLY A 73 -2.74 -8.85 14.71
N ALA A 74 -3.82 -9.39 14.11
CA ALA A 74 -3.80 -10.63 13.35
C ALA A 74 -3.23 -10.48 11.92
N GLY A 75 -3.08 -9.25 11.42
CA GLY A 75 -2.72 -8.99 10.02
C GLY A 75 -3.91 -9.08 9.06
N MET A 76 -3.60 -9.05 7.77
CA MET A 76 -4.58 -9.06 6.68
C MET A 76 -5.09 -10.49 6.39
N ARG A 77 -5.99 -10.98 7.23
CA ARG A 77 -6.49 -12.35 7.18
C ARG A 77 -7.92 -12.49 6.64
N GLY A 78 -8.45 -11.44 6.04
CA GLY A 78 -9.80 -11.39 5.47
C GLY A 78 -10.80 -10.64 6.34
N ASP A 79 -11.99 -10.42 5.79
CA ASP A 79 -13.01 -9.45 6.21
C ASP A 79 -13.19 -9.29 7.73
N LYS A 80 -13.51 -10.36 8.42
CA LYS A 80 -13.84 -10.28 9.86
C LYS A 80 -12.68 -9.79 10.73
N PHE A 81 -11.44 -10.05 10.31
CA PHE A 81 -10.26 -9.61 11.07
C PHE A 81 -10.05 -8.11 10.87
N GLU A 82 -10.19 -7.63 9.64
CA GLU A 82 -9.97 -6.24 9.26
C GLU A 82 -11.13 -5.31 9.66
N GLN A 83 -12.24 -5.87 10.13
CA GLN A 83 -13.37 -5.12 10.70
C GLN A 83 -13.35 -5.07 12.23
N ASN A 84 -12.40 -5.76 12.88
CA ASN A 84 -12.34 -5.86 14.33
C ASN A 84 -11.55 -4.69 14.95
N LEU A 85 -12.24 -3.62 15.30
CA LEU A 85 -11.62 -2.46 15.95
C LEU A 85 -10.91 -2.80 17.27
N ALA A 86 -11.37 -3.83 18.00
CA ALA A 86 -10.73 -4.23 19.26
C ALA A 86 -9.31 -4.80 19.05
N ASP A 87 -9.01 -5.30 17.86
CA ASP A 87 -7.72 -5.84 17.48
C ASP A 87 -6.74 -4.82 16.87
N MET A 88 -7.19 -3.59 16.69
CA MET A 88 -6.37 -2.50 16.15
C MET A 88 -5.76 -1.71 17.31
N GLU A 89 -4.62 -2.19 17.79
CA GLU A 89 -3.96 -1.66 18.99
C GLU A 89 -2.67 -0.90 18.63
N ALA A 90 -2.66 0.42 18.84
CA ALA A 90 -1.53 1.28 18.45
C ALA A 90 -0.24 0.93 19.23
N LYS A 91 -0.33 0.76 20.55
CA LYS A 91 0.85 0.53 21.40
C LYS A 91 1.61 -0.75 21.05
N PRO A 92 1.01 -1.97 21.04
CA PRO A 92 1.76 -3.18 20.70
C PRO A 92 2.25 -3.18 19.24
N THR A 93 1.53 -2.51 18.33
CA THR A 93 1.97 -2.33 16.94
C THR A 93 3.24 -1.48 16.89
N ALA A 94 3.28 -0.35 17.59
CA ALA A 94 4.46 0.52 17.66
C ALA A 94 5.66 -0.19 18.33
N GLU A 95 5.43 -0.90 19.42
CA GLU A 95 6.47 -1.66 20.12
C GLU A 95 7.09 -2.74 19.22
N MET A 96 6.26 -3.44 18.41
CA MET A 96 6.73 -4.42 17.45
C MET A 96 7.56 -3.76 16.34
N ALA A 97 7.09 -2.64 15.80
CA ALA A 97 7.83 -1.88 14.78
C ALA A 97 9.19 -1.41 15.30
N LEU A 98 9.27 -0.87 16.50
CA LEU A 98 10.51 -0.43 17.15
C LEU A 98 11.48 -1.60 17.40
N ARG A 99 10.96 -2.76 17.80
CA ARG A 99 11.78 -3.98 18.02
C ARG A 99 12.43 -4.47 16.74
N HIS A 100 11.79 -4.26 15.59
CA HIS A 100 12.26 -4.71 14.28
C HIS A 100 12.60 -3.54 13.35
N LYS A 101 13.15 -2.46 13.93
CA LYS A 101 13.60 -1.29 13.18
C LYS A 101 14.56 -1.68 12.05
N GLY A 102 14.32 -1.11 10.85
CA GLY A 102 15.07 -1.42 9.63
C GLY A 102 14.51 -2.59 8.83
N VAL A 103 13.56 -3.35 9.39
CA VAL A 103 12.74 -4.32 8.66
C VAL A 103 11.30 -3.83 8.56
N VAL A 104 10.73 -3.40 9.69
CA VAL A 104 9.44 -2.70 9.68
C VAL A 104 9.69 -1.24 9.33
N VAL A 105 9.15 -0.81 8.20
CA VAL A 105 9.35 0.53 7.60
C VAL A 105 8.09 1.39 7.60
N GLY A 106 6.97 0.87 8.03
CA GLY A 106 5.70 1.60 8.11
C GLY A 106 4.61 0.81 8.83
N ILE A 107 3.46 1.45 8.98
CA ILE A 107 2.23 0.84 9.50
C ILE A 107 1.17 0.83 8.39
N LYS A 108 0.41 -0.25 8.27
CA LYS A 108 -0.68 -0.40 7.30
C LYS A 108 -2.03 -0.39 7.98
N SER A 109 -3.01 0.30 7.39
CA SER A 109 -4.43 0.08 7.64
C SER A 109 -5.14 -0.16 6.31
N ALA A 110 -5.96 -1.21 6.23
CA ALA A 110 -6.61 -1.62 5.00
C ALA A 110 -8.03 -2.13 5.22
N HIS A 111 -8.86 -2.03 4.17
CA HIS A 111 -10.15 -2.69 3.96
C HIS A 111 -11.24 -2.45 5.01
N TYR A 112 -11.02 -1.58 6.00
CA TYR A 112 -12.07 -1.28 6.96
C TYR A 112 -13.26 -0.61 6.29
N SER A 113 -14.45 -1.16 6.49
CA SER A 113 -15.67 -0.73 5.82
C SER A 113 -16.65 0.04 6.70
N GLY A 114 -16.36 0.17 8.00
CA GLY A 114 -17.20 0.92 8.94
C GLY A 114 -17.06 2.44 8.83
N PRO A 115 -17.88 3.21 9.55
CA PRO A 115 -17.88 4.67 9.50
C PRO A 115 -16.79 5.32 10.37
N GLU A 116 -16.15 4.60 11.26
CA GLU A 116 -15.24 5.16 12.24
C GLU A 116 -13.86 5.47 11.65
N TRP A 117 -13.24 6.54 12.12
CA TRP A 117 -11.85 6.89 11.82
C TRP A 117 -10.82 6.10 12.63
N ALA A 118 -11.27 5.33 13.61
CA ALA A 118 -10.39 4.62 14.55
C ALA A 118 -9.27 3.79 13.89
N PRO A 119 -9.48 3.04 12.78
CA PRO A 119 -8.39 2.32 12.13
C PRO A 119 -7.26 3.24 11.65
N VAL A 120 -7.63 4.35 11.02
CA VAL A 120 -6.67 5.36 10.53
C VAL A 120 -5.96 6.05 11.71
N GLU A 121 -6.72 6.52 12.69
CA GLU A 121 -6.20 7.25 13.85
C GLU A 121 -5.22 6.39 14.67
N ARG A 122 -5.56 5.14 14.90
CA ARG A 122 -4.69 4.19 15.62
C ARG A 122 -3.45 3.81 14.81
N ALA A 123 -3.57 3.68 13.48
CA ALA A 123 -2.42 3.45 12.62
C ALA A 123 -1.46 4.65 12.63
N VAL A 124 -1.99 5.87 12.53
CA VAL A 124 -1.19 7.11 12.62
C VAL A 124 -0.55 7.25 14.01
N GLU A 125 -1.28 6.91 15.08
CA GLU A 125 -0.74 6.89 16.44
C GLU A 125 0.44 5.91 16.57
N ALA A 126 0.28 4.66 16.11
CA ALA A 126 1.34 3.65 16.11
C ALA A 126 2.56 4.10 15.29
N ALA A 127 2.31 4.62 14.10
CA ALA A 127 3.34 5.13 13.21
C ALA A 127 4.11 6.32 13.81
N THR A 128 3.40 7.20 14.53
CA THR A 128 4.02 8.33 15.25
C THR A 128 4.93 7.84 16.37
N GLN A 129 4.47 6.88 17.17
CA GLN A 129 5.27 6.30 18.24
C GLN A 129 6.50 5.56 17.71
N ALA A 130 6.39 4.88 16.57
CA ALA A 130 7.49 4.15 15.93
C ALA A 130 8.39 5.02 15.04
N ASN A 131 8.02 6.28 14.80
CA ASN A 131 8.67 7.20 13.87
C ASN A 131 8.83 6.63 12.45
N VAL A 132 7.71 6.12 11.92
CA VAL A 132 7.60 5.60 10.55
C VAL A 132 6.35 6.19 9.87
N PRO A 133 6.22 6.11 8.53
CA PRO A 133 5.00 6.48 7.83
C PRO A 133 3.86 5.48 8.07
N VAL A 134 2.64 5.92 7.74
CA VAL A 134 1.50 5.02 7.57
C VAL A 134 1.13 4.91 6.10
N MET A 135 0.73 3.73 5.64
CA MET A 135 0.09 3.52 4.35
C MET A 135 -1.39 3.16 4.56
N ILE A 136 -2.27 3.92 3.94
CA ILE A 136 -3.71 3.70 4.04
C ILE A 136 -4.27 3.22 2.71
N ASP A 137 -4.79 2.00 2.72
CA ASP A 137 -5.82 1.54 1.81
C ASP A 137 -7.17 1.83 2.48
N PHE A 138 -7.90 2.80 1.95
CA PHE A 138 -8.99 3.44 2.67
C PHE A 138 -10.23 2.56 2.87
N GLY A 139 -10.32 1.39 2.24
CA GLY A 139 -11.49 0.52 2.30
C GLY A 139 -12.72 1.15 1.59
N ALA A 140 -13.90 0.98 2.14
CA ALA A 140 -15.11 1.52 1.56
C ALA A 140 -15.20 3.05 1.63
N ASN A 141 -15.68 3.69 0.56
CA ASN A 141 -16.06 5.10 0.60
C ASN A 141 -17.33 5.29 1.44
N ARG A 142 -17.30 6.25 2.36
CA ARG A 142 -18.42 6.54 3.27
C ARG A 142 -18.58 8.04 3.45
N PRO A 143 -19.84 8.55 3.54
CA PRO A 143 -20.07 9.96 3.81
C PRO A 143 -19.43 10.44 5.13
N GLU A 144 -19.42 9.57 6.15
CA GLU A 144 -18.82 9.87 7.46
C GLU A 144 -17.28 9.87 7.42
N ARG A 145 -16.72 9.30 6.35
CA ARG A 145 -15.29 9.10 6.18
C ARG A 145 -14.86 9.42 4.75
N PRO A 146 -14.98 10.69 4.31
CA PRO A 146 -14.62 11.05 2.95
C PRO A 146 -13.11 11.06 2.72
N MET A 147 -12.66 10.62 1.54
CA MET A 147 -11.25 10.57 1.13
C MET A 147 -10.57 11.94 1.27
N ALA A 148 -11.25 13.02 0.91
CA ALA A 148 -10.70 14.37 1.03
C ALA A 148 -10.31 14.72 2.48
N GLU A 149 -11.08 14.27 3.48
CA GLU A 149 -10.72 14.48 4.88
C GLU A 149 -9.50 13.62 5.29
N LEU A 150 -9.39 12.39 4.80
CA LEU A 150 -8.23 11.55 5.04
C LEU A 150 -6.94 12.30 4.66
N VAL A 151 -6.83 12.73 3.41
CA VAL A 151 -5.58 13.30 2.87
C VAL A 151 -5.33 14.75 3.33
N THR A 152 -6.38 15.49 3.71
CA THR A 152 -6.23 16.90 4.14
C THR A 152 -6.09 17.07 5.64
N LYS A 153 -6.55 16.10 6.47
CA LYS A 153 -6.57 16.26 7.92
C LYS A 153 -5.97 15.11 8.70
N LYS A 154 -6.12 13.86 8.24
CA LYS A 154 -5.75 12.68 9.02
C LYS A 154 -4.31 12.24 8.75
N LEU A 155 -3.87 12.27 7.48
CA LEU A 155 -2.51 11.89 7.12
C LEU A 155 -1.50 13.00 7.42
N ARG A 156 -0.29 12.60 7.81
CA ARG A 156 0.86 13.46 8.06
C ARG A 156 1.69 13.62 6.77
N PRO A 157 2.55 14.62 6.66
CA PRO A 157 3.58 14.65 5.61
C PRO A 157 4.41 13.35 5.65
N GLY A 158 4.59 12.72 4.48
CA GLY A 158 5.26 11.43 4.33
C GLY A 158 4.37 10.18 4.53
N ASP A 159 3.13 10.34 4.98
CA ASP A 159 2.16 9.24 4.97
C ASP A 159 1.66 8.95 3.56
N ILE A 160 1.28 7.70 3.29
CA ILE A 160 1.02 7.18 1.96
C ILE A 160 -0.49 6.88 1.79
N TYR A 161 -1.08 7.45 0.75
CA TYR A 161 -2.39 7.08 0.23
C TYR A 161 -2.17 6.17 -0.99
N THR A 162 -2.43 4.87 -0.83
CA THR A 162 -2.32 3.91 -1.94
C THR A 162 -3.62 3.73 -2.70
N HIS A 163 -3.56 3.09 -3.86
CA HIS A 163 -4.67 2.91 -4.81
C HIS A 163 -5.22 4.24 -5.36
N ALA A 164 -4.32 5.20 -5.58
CA ALA A 164 -4.67 6.56 -5.95
C ALA A 164 -5.42 6.71 -7.28
N TYR A 165 -5.53 5.65 -8.07
CA TYR A 165 -6.24 5.62 -9.35
C TYR A 165 -7.37 4.58 -9.41
N SER A 166 -7.93 4.22 -8.26
CA SER A 166 -8.95 3.17 -8.18
C SER A 166 -10.32 3.60 -8.72
N GLY A 167 -10.71 4.84 -8.48
CA GLY A 167 -12.06 5.33 -8.74
C GLY A 167 -13.10 4.80 -7.77
N LEU A 168 -12.66 4.34 -6.61
CA LEU A 168 -13.53 3.80 -5.56
C LEU A 168 -13.85 4.85 -4.48
N ARG A 169 -13.15 6.01 -4.48
CA ARG A 169 -13.18 6.94 -3.34
C ARG A 169 -13.21 8.42 -3.75
N ASP A 170 -13.83 8.73 -4.86
CA ASP A 170 -13.96 10.07 -5.40
C ASP A 170 -12.61 10.73 -5.74
N GLU A 171 -11.63 9.96 -6.23
CA GLU A 171 -10.34 10.48 -6.72
C GLU A 171 -10.53 11.48 -7.87
N LEU A 172 -11.55 11.24 -8.70
CA LEU A 172 -12.07 12.23 -9.65
C LEU A 172 -13.49 12.64 -9.26
N LEU A 173 -13.81 13.90 -9.49
CA LEU A 173 -15.17 14.40 -9.43
C LEU A 173 -15.98 13.97 -10.68
N ASP A 174 -17.29 14.10 -10.65
CA ASP A 174 -18.19 13.84 -11.80
C ASP A 174 -17.82 14.69 -13.03
N SER A 175 -17.17 15.82 -12.83
CA SER A 175 -16.63 16.67 -13.89
C SER A 175 -15.40 16.09 -14.61
N GLY A 176 -14.87 14.96 -14.15
CA GLY A 176 -13.62 14.36 -14.63
C GLY A 176 -12.35 15.03 -14.11
N LYS A 177 -12.47 16.01 -13.22
CA LYS A 177 -11.36 16.70 -12.57
C LYS A 177 -10.87 15.94 -11.36
N VAL A 178 -9.55 15.98 -11.10
CA VAL A 178 -8.96 15.46 -9.87
C VAL A 178 -9.59 16.17 -8.67
N ASN A 179 -9.96 15.38 -7.66
CA ASN A 179 -10.54 15.92 -6.43
C ASN A 179 -9.57 16.94 -5.79
N PRO A 180 -10.03 18.15 -5.48
CA PRO A 180 -9.18 19.17 -4.86
C PRO A 180 -8.49 18.71 -3.56
N GLY A 181 -9.13 17.79 -2.82
CA GLY A 181 -8.53 17.20 -1.63
C GLY A 181 -7.23 16.45 -1.92
N MET A 182 -7.10 15.77 -3.07
CA MET A 182 -5.85 15.10 -3.47
C MET A 182 -4.71 16.12 -3.71
N TRP A 183 -5.01 17.23 -4.37
CA TRP A 183 -4.04 18.31 -4.57
C TRP A 183 -3.60 18.96 -3.25
N GLU A 184 -4.56 19.20 -2.36
CA GLU A 184 -4.23 19.74 -1.02
C GLU A 184 -3.43 18.73 -0.19
N GLY A 185 -3.80 17.43 -0.22
CA GLY A 185 -3.04 16.36 0.41
C GLY A 185 -1.58 16.32 -0.09
N ARG A 186 -1.38 16.39 -1.41
CA ARG A 186 -0.04 16.45 -2.01
C ARG A 186 0.74 17.67 -1.53
N LYS A 187 0.13 18.84 -1.52
CA LYS A 187 0.75 20.07 -1.03
C LYS A 187 1.17 19.97 0.44
N ARG A 188 0.45 19.18 1.22
CA ARG A 188 0.80 18.87 2.62
C ARG A 188 1.89 17.82 2.76
N GLY A 189 2.34 17.20 1.66
CA GLY A 189 3.37 16.17 1.65
C GLY A 189 2.84 14.74 1.82
N VAL A 190 1.56 14.49 1.58
CA VAL A 190 1.01 13.13 1.46
C VAL A 190 1.53 12.52 0.15
N ILE A 191 2.00 11.28 0.22
CA ILE A 191 2.50 10.49 -0.90
C ILE A 191 1.34 9.73 -1.53
N PHE A 192 1.25 9.77 -2.86
CA PHE A 192 0.22 9.05 -3.62
C PHE A 192 0.85 7.90 -4.39
N ASP A 193 0.51 6.70 -3.96
CA ASP A 193 1.00 5.45 -4.51
C ASP A 193 -0.01 4.79 -5.46
N VAL A 194 0.48 4.11 -6.49
CA VAL A 194 -0.37 3.43 -7.49
C VAL A 194 -1.11 2.26 -6.89
N GLY A 195 -0.41 1.33 -6.24
CA GLY A 195 -1.01 0.12 -5.68
C GLY A 195 -1.96 -0.55 -6.66
N HIS A 196 -1.48 -0.98 -7.84
CA HIS A 196 -2.34 -1.33 -8.98
C HIS A 196 -3.41 -2.39 -8.65
N GLY A 197 -3.03 -3.46 -7.95
CA GLY A 197 -3.92 -4.55 -7.58
C GLY A 197 -4.68 -5.20 -8.72
N GLY A 198 -5.67 -6.01 -8.38
CA GLY A 198 -6.61 -6.59 -9.34
C GLY A 198 -7.74 -5.65 -9.75
N GLY A 199 -8.19 -4.79 -8.84
CA GLY A 199 -9.32 -3.89 -9.01
C GLY A 199 -9.07 -2.44 -8.60
N SER A 200 -7.85 -2.09 -8.21
CA SER A 200 -7.51 -0.77 -7.63
C SER A 200 -6.88 0.19 -8.63
N PHE A 201 -6.95 -0.13 -9.92
CA PHE A 201 -6.52 0.74 -11.01
C PHE A 201 -7.58 0.79 -12.11
N ALA A 202 -7.98 1.98 -12.51
CA ALA A 202 -8.95 2.19 -13.58
C ALA A 202 -8.44 3.24 -14.58
N TRP A 203 -8.37 2.86 -15.87
CA TRP A 203 -7.97 3.76 -16.95
C TRP A 203 -8.82 5.03 -17.00
N ARG A 204 -10.14 4.91 -16.72
CA ARG A 204 -11.07 6.05 -16.66
C ARG A 204 -10.71 7.07 -15.57
N ILE A 205 -9.88 6.68 -14.59
CA ILE A 205 -9.38 7.54 -13.53
C ILE A 205 -7.95 8.00 -13.83
N ALA A 206 -7.06 7.06 -14.15
CA ALA A 206 -5.65 7.35 -14.36
C ALA A 206 -5.42 8.29 -15.55
N VAL A 207 -6.07 8.07 -16.69
CA VAL A 207 -5.85 8.90 -17.88
C VAL A 207 -6.22 10.38 -17.68
N PRO A 208 -7.40 10.75 -17.17
CA PRO A 208 -7.71 12.16 -16.91
C PRO A 208 -6.85 12.75 -15.79
N ALA A 209 -6.55 12.01 -14.73
CA ALA A 209 -5.68 12.48 -13.65
C ALA A 209 -4.26 12.80 -14.17
N MET A 210 -3.68 11.91 -14.96
CA MET A 210 -2.37 12.12 -15.61
C MET A 210 -2.39 13.34 -16.55
N LYS A 211 -3.45 13.52 -17.33
CA LYS A 211 -3.61 14.69 -18.21
C LYS A 211 -3.72 16.00 -17.44
N GLU A 212 -4.28 15.98 -16.24
CA GLU A 212 -4.34 17.13 -15.34
C GLU A 212 -3.01 17.40 -14.64
N GLY A 213 -2.04 16.47 -14.74
CA GLY A 213 -0.73 16.56 -14.11
C GLY A 213 -0.66 15.91 -12.72
N PHE A 214 -1.69 15.20 -12.30
CA PHE A 214 -1.66 14.43 -11.05
C PHE A 214 -0.93 13.10 -11.28
N LEU A 215 0.41 13.15 -11.18
CA LEU A 215 1.28 11.99 -11.33
C LEU A 215 1.42 11.24 -9.99
N PRO A 216 1.61 9.90 -10.00
CA PRO A 216 1.89 9.16 -8.77
C PRO A 216 3.28 9.51 -8.23
N ASP A 217 3.47 9.42 -6.93
CA ASP A 217 4.81 9.57 -6.31
C ASP A 217 5.60 8.26 -6.37
N SER A 218 4.90 7.12 -6.25
CA SER A 218 5.45 5.78 -6.46
C SER A 218 4.56 4.93 -7.35
N ILE A 219 5.18 3.99 -8.07
CA ILE A 219 4.53 2.99 -8.93
C ILE A 219 4.75 1.64 -8.28
N SER A 220 3.68 1.02 -7.81
CA SER A 220 3.68 -0.26 -7.12
C SER A 220 2.59 -1.20 -7.66
N THR A 221 2.68 -2.48 -7.36
CA THR A 221 1.84 -3.50 -7.99
C THR A 221 0.65 -3.94 -7.18
N ASP A 222 0.71 -3.91 -5.86
CA ASP A 222 -0.20 -4.69 -5.02
C ASP A 222 -0.21 -6.18 -5.48
N LEU A 223 1.01 -6.75 -5.55
CA LEU A 223 1.22 -8.10 -6.07
C LEU A 223 0.69 -9.16 -5.10
N HIS A 224 -0.31 -9.87 -5.56
CA HIS A 224 -0.88 -11.03 -4.91
C HIS A 224 -1.44 -12.00 -5.97
N ILE A 225 -1.85 -13.21 -5.60
CA ILE A 225 -2.30 -14.22 -6.57
C ILE A 225 -3.43 -13.71 -7.47
N GLY A 226 -4.40 -12.97 -6.92
CA GLY A 226 -5.48 -12.39 -7.70
C GLY A 226 -5.02 -11.33 -8.70
N SER A 227 -4.12 -10.42 -8.29
CA SER A 227 -3.66 -9.33 -9.15
C SER A 227 -2.72 -9.79 -10.26
N MET A 228 -1.83 -10.75 -9.99
CA MET A 228 -0.92 -11.29 -11.02
C MET A 228 -1.63 -12.03 -12.15
N ASN A 229 -2.81 -12.58 -11.89
CA ASN A 229 -3.65 -13.26 -12.87
C ASN A 229 -4.67 -12.34 -13.55
N SER A 230 -4.67 -11.06 -13.21
CA SER A 230 -5.51 -10.01 -13.81
C SER A 230 -4.69 -9.08 -14.71
N GLY A 231 -5.19 -7.89 -14.96
CA GLY A 231 -4.51 -6.87 -15.78
C GLY A 231 -3.24 -6.26 -15.17
N MET A 232 -2.92 -6.51 -13.91
CA MET A 232 -1.72 -6.00 -13.25
C MET A 232 -0.46 -6.76 -13.72
N LYS A 233 -0.45 -8.06 -13.62
CA LYS A 233 0.63 -9.02 -13.97
C LYS A 233 1.90 -8.87 -13.13
N ASP A 234 2.69 -7.83 -13.36
CA ASP A 234 3.95 -7.51 -12.68
C ASP A 234 4.27 -6.01 -12.79
N ILE A 235 5.35 -5.59 -12.15
CA ILE A 235 5.76 -4.17 -12.12
C ILE A 235 6.06 -3.63 -13.51
N LEU A 236 6.65 -4.41 -14.41
CA LEU A 236 6.98 -3.95 -15.76
C LEU A 236 5.70 -3.60 -16.54
N ASN A 237 4.65 -4.42 -16.40
CA ASN A 237 3.37 -4.12 -17.02
C ASN A 237 2.70 -2.87 -16.42
N VAL A 238 2.88 -2.61 -15.13
CA VAL A 238 2.40 -1.36 -14.51
C VAL A 238 3.19 -0.15 -15.03
N MET A 239 4.52 -0.25 -15.10
CA MET A 239 5.40 0.77 -15.69
C MET A 239 4.99 1.10 -17.13
N ASP A 240 4.75 0.09 -17.97
CA ASP A 240 4.31 0.25 -19.36
C ASP A 240 2.99 1.02 -19.45
N LYS A 241 2.06 0.83 -18.54
CA LYS A 241 0.79 1.58 -18.51
C LYS A 241 1.03 3.08 -18.32
N PHE A 242 1.93 3.46 -17.41
CA PHE A 242 2.26 4.87 -17.19
C PHE A 242 3.02 5.47 -18.36
N MET A 243 3.91 4.72 -19.00
CA MET A 243 4.55 5.13 -20.25
C MET A 243 3.53 5.32 -21.37
N ALA A 244 2.57 4.42 -21.51
CA ALA A 244 1.48 4.53 -22.49
C ALA A 244 0.58 5.76 -22.25
N MET A 245 0.52 6.26 -21.01
CA MET A 245 -0.18 7.51 -20.66
C MET A 245 0.71 8.76 -20.82
N GLY A 246 1.95 8.61 -21.29
CA GLY A 246 2.84 9.72 -21.63
C GLY A 246 3.90 10.06 -20.58
N MET A 247 4.06 9.25 -19.52
CA MET A 247 5.17 9.42 -18.59
C MET A 247 6.48 9.01 -19.25
N SER A 248 7.56 9.75 -19.02
CA SER A 248 8.89 9.41 -19.55
C SER A 248 9.43 8.13 -18.88
N VAL A 249 10.36 7.45 -19.58
CA VAL A 249 11.05 6.28 -19.02
C VAL A 249 11.77 6.65 -17.73
N ASP A 250 12.45 7.79 -17.70
CA ASP A 250 13.20 8.24 -16.53
C ASP A 250 12.28 8.48 -15.32
N ASP A 251 11.11 9.10 -15.54
CA ASP A 251 10.11 9.30 -14.49
C ASP A 251 9.53 7.99 -13.97
N VAL A 252 9.20 7.06 -14.87
CA VAL A 252 8.66 5.76 -14.49
C VAL A 252 9.69 4.96 -13.69
N VAL A 253 10.95 4.96 -14.13
CA VAL A 253 12.05 4.30 -13.42
C VAL A 253 12.27 4.95 -12.05
N ALA A 254 12.31 6.27 -11.96
CA ALA A 254 12.50 6.96 -10.68
C ALA A 254 11.39 6.63 -9.68
N ARG A 255 10.12 6.54 -10.13
CA ARG A 255 8.95 6.23 -9.30
C ARG A 255 8.82 4.74 -8.94
N SER A 256 9.60 3.89 -9.59
CA SER A 256 9.68 2.45 -9.28
C SER A 256 10.99 2.06 -8.59
N THR A 257 11.90 3.00 -8.32
CA THR A 257 13.23 2.72 -7.75
C THR A 257 13.63 3.73 -6.68
N TRP A 258 13.92 4.95 -7.10
CA TRP A 258 14.47 6.00 -6.22
C TRP A 258 13.44 6.58 -5.26
N ASN A 259 12.24 6.88 -5.76
CA ASN A 259 11.21 7.50 -4.93
C ASN A 259 10.75 6.60 -3.78
N PRO A 260 10.50 5.27 -4.01
CA PRO A 260 10.12 4.36 -2.93
C PRO A 260 11.29 3.96 -2.02
N ALA A 261 12.54 4.19 -2.37
CA ALA A 261 13.73 3.80 -1.58
C ALA A 261 14.07 4.78 -0.48
#